data_621b0f0d7be75b0a423f61df4427df07
#
_entry.id   621b0f0d7be75b0a423f61df4427df07
#
_cell.length_a   1.000
_cell.length_b   1.000
_cell.length_c   1.000
_cell.angle_alpha   90.00
_cell.angle_beta   90.00
_cell.angle_gamma   90.00
#
_symmetry.space_group_name_H-M   'P 1'
#
loop_
_entity.id
_entity.type
_entity.pdbx_description
1 polymer ?
#
loop_
_entity_poly.entity_id
_entity_poly.type
_entity_poly.pdbx_seq_one_letter_code
_entity_poly.pdbx_strand_id
1 'polypeptide(L)'
;QRQMCIRDRYKTMPWTTGFCIVGAASISAFPLFSGFVSKSIIITEAAKNGHVLVWLCLLFASAGVFHKAGIKIPFFAFFAHDSGKRPKEAPVNMLIAMGIASFLCVFLGCNPQWLYALLPNGASGYHPYDATHVITQFEILLFSALAFTLLNLWGKYPPELPSVNLDVDWIYRKAGRGF
;
A
#
# COMPACT_ATOMS: atom_id res chain seq x y z
N GLN A 1 -10.98 -13.36 8.79
CA GLN A 1 -11.73 -12.13 8.45
C GLN A 1 -12.44 -12.37 7.13
N ARG A 2 -13.77 -12.40 7.14
CA ARG A 2 -14.57 -12.42 5.92
C ARG A 2 -14.41 -11.07 5.25
N GLN A 3 -13.55 -10.97 4.25
CA GLN A 3 -13.52 -9.81 3.35
C GLN A 3 -14.83 -9.86 2.53
N MET A 4 -15.88 -9.31 3.10
CA MET A 4 -17.08 -9.07 2.33
C MET A 4 -16.92 -7.74 1.62
N CYS A 5 -16.81 -7.82 0.30
CA CYS A 5 -16.82 -6.66 -0.58
C CYS A 5 -18.11 -5.88 -0.38
N ILE A 6 -18.00 -4.62 -0.05
CA ILE A 6 -19.17 -3.75 0.20
C ILE A 6 -19.01 -2.50 -0.66
N ARG A 7 -19.75 -2.46 -1.75
CA ARG A 7 -19.96 -1.23 -2.51
C ARG A 7 -20.64 -0.22 -1.59
N ASP A 8 -20.26 1.05 -1.64
CA ASP A 8 -20.81 2.16 -0.85
C ASP A 8 -20.31 2.31 0.60
N ARG A 9 -19.29 1.56 1.05
CA ARG A 9 -18.65 1.88 2.34
C ARG A 9 -18.05 3.29 2.35
N TYR A 10 -17.63 3.80 1.21
CA TYR A 10 -17.13 5.17 1.12
C TYR A 10 -18.18 6.22 1.51
N LYS A 11 -19.49 5.92 1.34
CA LYS A 11 -20.58 6.80 1.76
C LYS A 11 -20.87 6.72 3.26
N THR A 12 -20.72 5.54 3.86
CA THR A 12 -20.98 5.31 5.27
C THR A 12 -19.76 5.55 6.16
N MET A 13 -18.55 5.44 5.59
CA MET A 13 -17.27 5.59 6.30
C MET A 13 -16.30 6.49 5.50
N PRO A 14 -16.64 7.76 5.23
CA PRO A 14 -15.84 8.63 4.37
C PRO A 14 -14.46 8.94 4.95
N TRP A 15 -14.33 9.16 6.25
CA TRP A 15 -13.06 9.45 6.90
C TRP A 15 -12.11 8.24 6.85
N THR A 16 -12.63 7.06 7.22
CA THR A 16 -11.87 5.81 7.14
C THR A 16 -11.41 5.52 5.71
N THR A 17 -12.27 5.77 4.71
CA THR A 17 -11.93 5.61 3.29
C THR A 17 -10.82 6.57 2.88
N GLY A 18 -10.90 7.85 3.26
CA GLY A 18 -9.88 8.85 2.98
C GLY A 18 -8.51 8.46 3.54
N PHE A 19 -8.46 8.08 4.82
CA PHE A 19 -7.22 7.64 5.46
C PHE A 19 -6.67 6.34 4.85
N CYS A 20 -7.53 5.41 4.45
CA CYS A 20 -7.11 4.21 3.75
C CYS A 20 -6.47 4.53 2.39
N ILE A 21 -7.02 5.47 1.62
CA ILE A 21 -6.46 5.92 0.35
C ILE A 21 -5.08 6.57 0.56
N VAL A 22 -4.93 7.43 1.58
CA VAL A 22 -3.62 8.02 1.93
C VAL A 22 -2.60 6.94 2.29
N GLY A 23 -2.98 5.95 3.10
CA GLY A 23 -2.12 4.81 3.43
C GLY A 23 -1.75 3.96 2.22
N ALA A 24 -2.71 3.72 1.33
CA ALA A 24 -2.51 2.98 0.07
C ALA A 24 -1.55 3.73 -0.86
N ALA A 25 -1.68 5.05 -1.00
CA ALA A 25 -0.76 5.88 -1.76
C ALA A 25 0.65 5.87 -1.16
N SER A 26 0.76 5.95 0.18
CA SER A 26 2.05 5.89 0.87
C SER A 26 2.76 4.55 0.64
N ILE A 27 2.11 3.42 0.87
CA ILE A 27 2.73 2.09 0.69
C ILE A 27 3.07 1.80 -0.78
N SER A 28 2.33 2.40 -1.70
CA SER A 28 2.56 2.31 -3.14
C SER A 28 3.78 3.11 -3.60
N ALA A 29 4.37 3.90 -2.72
CA ALA A 29 5.43 4.85 -3.02
C ALA A 29 5.00 5.91 -4.05
N PHE A 30 3.79 6.43 -3.88
CA PHE A 30 3.38 7.60 -4.65
C PHE A 30 4.23 8.81 -4.24
N PRO A 31 4.70 9.63 -5.19
CA PRO A 31 5.46 10.84 -4.87
C PRO A 31 4.74 11.72 -3.83
N LEU A 32 5.49 12.42 -3.00
CA LEU A 32 5.04 13.22 -1.85
C LEU A 32 4.59 12.40 -0.62
N PHE A 33 4.71 11.08 -0.64
CA PHE A 33 4.46 10.23 0.52
C PHE A 33 5.73 9.57 1.06
N SER A 34 5.74 9.23 2.34
CA SER A 34 6.89 8.65 3.04
C SER A 34 7.42 7.36 2.38
N GLY A 35 6.54 6.55 1.81
CA GLY A 35 6.91 5.32 1.11
C GLY A 35 7.75 5.56 -0.14
N PHE A 36 7.57 6.67 -0.84
CA PHE A 36 8.42 7.05 -1.97
C PHE A 36 9.85 7.36 -1.52
N VAL A 37 10.00 8.15 -0.46
CA VAL A 37 11.29 8.58 0.09
C VAL A 37 12.14 7.39 0.54
N SER A 38 11.55 6.44 1.26
CA SER A 38 12.26 5.24 1.72
C SER A 38 12.57 4.24 0.61
N LYS A 39 11.63 4.00 -0.32
CA LYS A 39 11.86 3.09 -1.45
C LYS A 39 12.89 3.60 -2.43
N SER A 40 12.87 4.89 -2.75
CA SER A 40 13.79 5.46 -3.73
C SER A 40 15.23 5.32 -3.28
N ILE A 41 15.56 5.56 -2.02
CA ILE A 41 16.93 5.39 -1.52
C ILE A 41 17.38 3.92 -1.58
N ILE A 42 16.51 2.97 -1.19
CA ILE A 42 16.86 1.53 -1.20
C ILE A 42 17.10 1.04 -2.63
N ILE A 43 16.24 1.40 -3.57
CA ILE A 43 16.36 1.00 -4.98
C ILE A 43 17.60 1.62 -5.61
N THR A 44 17.89 2.88 -5.32
CA THR A 44 19.05 3.59 -5.83
C THR A 44 20.35 2.98 -5.31
N GLU A 45 20.43 2.68 -4.01
CA GLU A 45 21.61 2.04 -3.43
C GLU A 45 21.84 0.62 -3.96
N ALA A 46 20.78 -0.16 -4.17
CA ALA A 46 20.88 -1.47 -4.80
C ALA A 46 21.44 -1.37 -6.24
N ALA A 47 21.02 -0.35 -7.00
CA ALA A 47 21.54 -0.10 -8.35
C ALA A 47 23.01 0.34 -8.35
N LYS A 48 23.38 1.30 -7.48
CA LYS A 48 24.76 1.83 -7.37
C LYS A 48 25.77 0.75 -6.97
N ASN A 49 25.38 -0.15 -6.07
CA ASN A 49 26.23 -1.24 -5.62
C ASN A 49 26.33 -2.42 -6.61
N GLY A 50 25.74 -2.29 -7.80
CA GLY A 50 25.81 -3.31 -8.86
C GLY A 50 25.00 -4.58 -8.58
N HIS A 51 24.10 -4.56 -7.59
CA HIS A 51 23.23 -5.69 -7.26
C HIS A 51 22.00 -5.74 -8.19
N VAL A 52 22.23 -5.99 -9.48
CA VAL A 52 21.19 -5.95 -10.52
C VAL A 52 20.01 -6.89 -10.22
N LEU A 53 20.30 -8.11 -9.75
CA LEU A 53 19.25 -9.08 -9.41
C LEU A 53 18.37 -8.58 -8.25
N VAL A 54 19.00 -8.03 -7.20
CA VAL A 54 18.27 -7.47 -6.05
C VAL A 54 17.45 -6.27 -6.50
N TRP A 55 18.00 -5.40 -7.32
CA TRP A 55 17.32 -4.25 -7.89
C TRP A 55 16.08 -4.66 -8.69
N LEU A 56 16.19 -5.64 -9.60
CA LEU A 56 15.05 -6.19 -10.35
C LEU A 56 13.97 -6.79 -9.45
N CYS A 57 14.38 -7.57 -8.44
CA CYS A 57 13.44 -8.14 -7.46
C CYS A 57 12.69 -7.05 -6.68
N LEU A 58 13.37 -5.96 -6.29
CA LEU A 58 12.75 -4.84 -5.59
C LEU A 58 11.75 -4.08 -6.47
N LEU A 59 12.06 -3.87 -7.77
CA LEU A 59 11.14 -3.26 -8.72
C LEU A 59 9.89 -4.13 -8.90
N PHE A 60 10.06 -5.44 -9.10
CA PHE A 60 8.94 -6.36 -9.24
C PHE A 60 8.08 -6.42 -7.98
N ALA A 61 8.70 -6.50 -6.80
CA ALA A 61 8.01 -6.46 -5.53
C ALA A 61 7.23 -5.14 -5.34
N SER A 62 7.82 -4.01 -5.75
CA SER A 62 7.16 -2.70 -5.69
C SER A 62 5.88 -2.66 -6.52
N ALA A 63 5.92 -3.19 -7.76
CA ALA A 63 4.74 -3.30 -8.61
C ALA A 63 3.66 -4.20 -7.99
N GLY A 64 4.07 -5.34 -7.39
CA GLY A 64 3.16 -6.26 -6.71
C GLY A 64 2.50 -5.66 -5.47
N VAL A 65 3.25 -4.88 -4.68
CA VAL A 65 2.71 -4.15 -3.51
C VAL A 65 1.68 -3.11 -3.94
N PHE A 66 1.96 -2.35 -4.99
CA PHE A 66 0.99 -1.38 -5.52
C PHE A 66 -0.28 -2.07 -6.00
N HIS A 67 -0.16 -3.16 -6.78
CA HIS A 67 -1.30 -3.92 -7.27
C HIS A 67 -2.18 -4.42 -6.12
N LYS A 68 -1.58 -5.01 -5.08
CA LYS A 68 -2.31 -5.59 -3.95
C LYS A 68 -2.77 -4.53 -2.94
N ALA A 69 -1.85 -3.77 -2.38
CA ALA A 69 -2.14 -2.85 -1.28
C ALA A 69 -2.62 -1.49 -1.77
N GLY A 70 -2.10 -1.00 -2.89
CA GLY A 70 -2.46 0.30 -3.46
C GLY A 70 -3.83 0.30 -4.14
N ILE A 71 -4.16 -0.75 -4.90
CA ILE A 71 -5.39 -0.80 -5.69
C ILE A 71 -6.38 -1.81 -5.12
N LYS A 72 -5.99 -3.09 -5.04
CA LYS A 72 -6.92 -4.18 -4.74
C LYS A 72 -7.62 -3.98 -3.39
N ILE A 73 -6.88 -3.69 -2.33
CA ILE A 73 -7.45 -3.55 -0.99
C ILE A 73 -8.43 -2.38 -0.90
N PRO A 74 -8.09 -1.12 -1.28
CA PRO A 74 -9.05 -0.02 -1.25
C PRO A 74 -10.25 -0.25 -2.17
N PHE A 75 -10.01 -0.75 -3.38
CA PHE A 75 -11.07 -1.00 -4.35
C PHE A 75 -12.11 -1.99 -3.80
N PHE A 76 -11.68 -3.16 -3.38
CA PHE A 76 -12.60 -4.19 -2.88
C PHE A 76 -13.18 -3.88 -1.50
N ALA A 77 -12.46 -3.12 -0.66
CA ALA A 77 -12.97 -2.75 0.65
C ALA A 77 -14.06 -1.67 0.59
N PHE A 78 -13.96 -0.72 -0.36
CA PHE A 78 -14.82 0.47 -0.35
C PHE A 78 -15.67 0.65 -1.62
N PHE A 79 -15.23 0.16 -2.77
CA PHE A 79 -15.83 0.45 -4.08
C PHE A 79 -16.41 -0.77 -4.82
N ALA A 80 -16.12 -2.00 -4.35
CA ALA A 80 -16.61 -3.23 -4.98
C ALA A 80 -18.07 -3.55 -4.58
N HIS A 81 -18.54 -4.76 -4.87
CA HIS A 81 -19.93 -5.20 -4.81
C HIS A 81 -20.65 -4.85 -3.50
N ASP A 82 -21.92 -4.43 -3.62
CA ASP A 82 -22.77 -4.13 -2.47
C ASP A 82 -23.25 -5.41 -1.75
N SER A 83 -22.89 -5.58 -0.50
CA SER A 83 -23.38 -6.67 0.36
C SER A 83 -24.59 -6.28 1.22
N GLY A 84 -25.18 -5.09 1.01
CA GLY A 84 -26.30 -4.57 1.79
C GLY A 84 -25.96 -4.14 3.23
N LYS A 85 -24.73 -4.35 3.69
CA LYS A 85 -24.31 -3.94 5.04
C LYS A 85 -23.88 -2.48 5.06
N ARG A 86 -24.40 -1.71 5.99
CA ARG A 86 -24.09 -0.30 6.21
C ARG A 86 -23.40 -0.13 7.57
N PRO A 87 -22.09 -0.38 7.67
CA PRO A 87 -21.36 -0.18 8.92
C PRO A 87 -21.28 1.31 9.25
N LYS A 88 -21.30 1.62 10.54
CA LYS A 88 -21.04 2.98 11.03
C LYS A 88 -19.56 3.33 10.89
N GLU A 89 -19.26 4.63 10.91
CA GLU A 89 -17.88 5.15 10.93
C GLU A 89 -17.10 4.59 12.14
N ALA A 90 -15.79 4.53 12.02
CA ALA A 90 -14.92 4.08 13.09
C ALA A 90 -15.01 5.02 14.32
N PRO A 91 -14.78 4.51 15.54
CA PRO A 91 -14.74 5.35 16.74
C PRO A 91 -13.72 6.49 16.61
N VAL A 92 -14.00 7.63 17.24
CA VAL A 92 -13.17 8.85 17.13
C VAL A 92 -11.69 8.58 17.45
N ASN A 93 -11.41 7.75 18.44
CA ASN A 93 -10.03 7.38 18.81
C ASN A 93 -9.27 6.72 17.65
N MET A 94 -9.93 5.85 16.89
CA MET A 94 -9.35 5.21 15.72
C MET A 94 -9.16 6.21 14.57
N LEU A 95 -10.11 7.13 14.38
CA LEU A 95 -10.01 8.18 13.37
C LEU A 95 -8.83 9.12 13.66
N ILE A 96 -8.64 9.49 14.93
CA ILE A 96 -7.49 10.32 15.36
C ILE A 96 -6.17 9.59 15.05
N ALA A 97 -6.06 8.31 15.42
CA ALA A 97 -4.86 7.52 15.16
C ALA A 97 -4.55 7.41 13.65
N MET A 98 -5.57 7.12 12.83
CA MET A 98 -5.43 7.08 11.37
C MET A 98 -5.09 8.46 10.79
N GLY A 99 -5.64 9.54 11.35
CA GLY A 99 -5.34 10.91 10.97
C GLY A 99 -3.89 11.28 11.24
N ILE A 100 -3.38 10.96 12.43
CA ILE A 100 -1.96 11.18 12.79
C ILE A 100 -1.04 10.40 11.86
N ALA A 101 -1.33 9.11 11.62
CA ALA A 101 -0.53 8.29 10.71
C ALA A 101 -0.53 8.84 9.28
N SER A 102 -1.69 9.25 8.77
CA SER A 102 -1.82 9.85 7.44
C SER A 102 -1.07 11.18 7.33
N PHE A 103 -1.16 12.01 8.35
CA PHE A 103 -0.39 13.26 8.42
C PHE A 103 1.11 12.99 8.39
N LEU A 104 1.61 12.05 9.18
CA LEU A 104 3.03 11.70 9.20
C LEU A 104 3.49 11.13 7.84
N CYS A 105 2.66 10.35 7.15
CA CYS A 105 2.97 9.85 5.81
C CYS A 105 3.21 10.98 4.81
N VAL A 106 2.37 12.02 4.83
CA VAL A 106 2.51 13.18 3.94
C VAL A 106 3.67 14.07 4.41
N PHE A 107 3.76 14.33 5.71
CA PHE A 107 4.81 15.19 6.28
C PHE A 107 6.22 14.68 5.96
N LEU A 108 6.48 13.40 6.22
CA LEU A 108 7.77 12.76 5.92
C LEU A 108 8.02 12.66 4.42
N GLY A 109 6.98 12.51 3.62
CA GLY A 109 7.09 12.55 2.17
C GLY A 109 7.53 13.92 1.65
N CYS A 110 6.93 14.98 2.15
CA CYS A 110 7.28 16.36 1.75
C CYS A 110 8.61 16.84 2.35
N ASN A 111 9.03 16.29 3.50
CA ASN A 111 10.23 16.69 4.21
C ASN A 111 11.19 15.51 4.43
N PRO A 112 11.83 14.97 3.39
CA PRO A 112 12.68 13.78 3.49
C PRO A 112 13.90 13.97 4.39
N GLN A 113 14.32 15.19 4.60
CA GLN A 113 15.50 15.52 5.41
C GLN A 113 15.37 15.05 6.86
N TRP A 114 14.17 15.13 7.44
CA TRP A 114 13.93 14.63 8.80
C TRP A 114 14.15 13.14 8.91
N LEU A 115 13.74 12.38 7.90
CA LEU A 115 13.96 10.94 7.86
C LEU A 115 15.44 10.60 7.65
N TYR A 116 16.09 11.31 6.75
CA TYR A 116 17.49 11.07 6.40
C TYR A 116 18.46 11.47 7.52
N ALA A 117 18.12 12.47 8.33
CA ALA A 117 18.90 12.85 9.50
C ALA A 117 18.97 11.75 10.59
N LEU A 118 18.00 10.82 10.59
CA LEU A 118 18.00 9.67 11.51
C LEU A 118 18.88 8.51 11.04
N LEU A 119 19.36 8.53 9.81
CA LEU A 119 20.23 7.46 9.28
C LEU A 119 21.64 7.60 9.82
N PRO A 120 22.33 6.49 10.20
CA PRO A 120 23.65 6.53 10.85
C PRO A 120 24.74 7.25 10.06
N ASN A 121 24.69 7.17 8.72
CA ASN A 121 25.67 7.80 7.83
C ASN A 121 25.10 9.08 7.17
N GLY A 122 23.89 9.51 7.52
CA GLY A 122 23.19 10.54 6.80
C GLY A 122 23.06 10.21 5.31
N ALA A 123 21.95 10.53 4.68
CA ALA A 123 21.86 10.44 3.22
C ALA A 123 22.40 11.73 2.61
N SER A 124 23.66 12.09 2.95
CA SER A 124 24.28 13.32 2.50
C SER A 124 24.38 13.34 0.97
N GLY A 125 23.65 14.27 0.34
CA GLY A 125 23.66 14.44 -1.10
C GLY A 125 22.62 13.59 -1.87
N TYR A 126 21.77 12.82 -1.20
CA TYR A 126 20.69 12.11 -1.87
C TYR A 126 19.42 12.95 -1.95
N HIS A 127 18.91 13.18 -3.15
CA HIS A 127 17.66 13.87 -3.43
C HIS A 127 16.64 12.89 -4.01
N PRO A 128 15.58 12.50 -3.24
CA PRO A 128 14.59 11.54 -3.71
C PRO A 128 13.72 12.09 -4.86
N TYR A 129 13.54 13.41 -4.92
CA TYR A 129 12.71 14.09 -5.92
C TYR A 129 13.52 14.51 -7.15
N ASP A 130 14.35 13.60 -7.67
CA ASP A 130 14.94 13.74 -8.99
C ASP A 130 13.93 13.32 -10.07
N ALA A 131 13.99 13.98 -11.24
CA ALA A 131 13.07 13.71 -12.35
C ALA A 131 13.07 12.21 -12.74
N THR A 132 14.24 11.60 -12.76
CA THR A 132 14.39 10.18 -13.10
C THR A 132 13.64 9.27 -12.11
N HIS A 133 13.80 9.50 -10.80
CA HIS A 133 13.16 8.70 -9.77
C HIS A 133 11.63 8.84 -9.81
N VAL A 134 11.14 10.07 -9.99
CA VAL A 134 9.72 10.36 -10.07
C VAL A 134 9.09 9.73 -11.30
N ILE A 135 9.71 9.88 -12.47
CA ILE A 135 9.20 9.31 -13.74
C ILE A 135 9.18 7.78 -13.65
N THR A 136 10.28 7.14 -13.25
CA THR A 136 10.34 5.68 -13.12
C THR A 136 9.28 5.15 -12.15
N GLN A 137 9.04 5.83 -11.04
CA GLN A 137 8.00 5.42 -10.10
C GLN A 137 6.60 5.57 -10.72
N PHE A 138 6.32 6.66 -11.44
CA PHE A 138 5.05 6.84 -12.15
C PHE A 138 4.84 5.78 -13.24
N GLU A 139 5.88 5.40 -13.98
CA GLU A 139 5.82 4.32 -14.96
C GLU A 139 5.40 3.00 -14.30
N ILE A 140 6.04 2.61 -13.20
CA ILE A 140 5.70 1.40 -12.45
C ILE A 140 4.24 1.45 -11.98
N LEU A 141 3.80 2.58 -11.43
CA LEU A 141 2.42 2.77 -10.97
C LEU A 141 1.42 2.68 -12.13
N LEU A 142 1.70 3.36 -13.25
CA LEU A 142 0.83 3.39 -14.42
C LEU A 142 0.67 2.00 -15.04
N PHE A 143 1.78 1.31 -15.32
CA PHE A 143 1.75 -0.03 -15.92
C PHE A 143 1.10 -1.06 -14.99
N SER A 144 1.33 -0.98 -13.69
CA SER A 144 0.69 -1.86 -12.71
C SER A 144 -0.83 -1.60 -12.62
N ALA A 145 -1.26 -0.34 -12.67
CA ALA A 145 -2.68 0.02 -12.71
C ALA A 145 -3.34 -0.42 -14.02
N LEU A 146 -2.64 -0.25 -15.16
CA LEU A 146 -3.10 -0.72 -16.46
C LEU A 146 -3.27 -2.24 -16.47
N ALA A 147 -2.30 -2.98 -15.96
CA ALA A 147 -2.37 -4.44 -15.86
C ALA A 147 -3.58 -4.88 -15.01
N PHE A 148 -3.82 -4.24 -13.87
CA PHE A 148 -4.98 -4.51 -13.03
C PHE A 148 -6.28 -4.28 -13.79
N THR A 149 -6.40 -3.13 -14.47
CA THR A 149 -7.59 -2.75 -15.22
C THR A 149 -7.87 -3.72 -16.36
N LEU A 150 -6.84 -4.08 -17.14
CA LEU A 150 -6.97 -5.02 -18.25
C LEU A 150 -7.36 -6.42 -17.79
N LEU A 151 -6.73 -6.94 -16.72
CA LEU A 151 -7.08 -8.24 -16.16
C LEU A 151 -8.53 -8.28 -15.64
N ASN A 152 -8.99 -7.16 -15.08
CA ASN A 152 -10.36 -7.03 -14.59
C ASN A 152 -11.37 -6.98 -15.74
N LEU A 153 -11.08 -6.18 -16.79
CA LEU A 153 -11.92 -6.09 -18.00
C LEU A 153 -12.00 -7.42 -18.76
N TRP A 154 -10.91 -8.15 -18.83
CA TRP A 154 -10.89 -9.47 -19.50
C TRP A 154 -11.51 -10.59 -18.68
N GLY A 155 -11.97 -10.31 -17.46
CA GLY A 155 -12.56 -11.31 -16.57
C GLY A 155 -11.59 -12.42 -16.14
N LYS A 156 -10.29 -12.26 -16.40
CA LYS A 156 -9.24 -13.21 -15.98
C LYS A 156 -8.77 -12.99 -14.56
N TYR A 157 -9.24 -11.92 -13.93
CA TYR A 157 -8.91 -11.66 -12.53
C TYR A 157 -9.63 -12.69 -11.66
N PRO A 158 -8.92 -13.40 -10.76
CA PRO A 158 -9.53 -14.43 -9.91
C PRO A 158 -10.69 -13.84 -9.12
N PRO A 159 -11.90 -14.44 -9.20
CA PRO A 159 -13.05 -13.96 -8.44
C PRO A 159 -12.76 -14.06 -6.94
N GLU A 160 -13.25 -13.10 -6.17
CA GLU A 160 -13.16 -13.14 -4.72
C GLU A 160 -14.18 -14.17 -4.19
N LEU A 161 -13.67 -15.35 -3.89
CA LEU A 161 -14.46 -16.39 -3.25
C LEU A 161 -14.53 -16.13 -1.74
N PRO A 162 -15.67 -16.41 -1.08
CA PRO A 162 -15.74 -16.40 0.37
C PRO A 162 -14.81 -17.50 0.91
N SER A 163 -13.63 -17.10 1.32
CA SER A 163 -12.58 -17.99 1.81
C SER A 163 -12.12 -17.58 3.20
N VAL A 164 -11.64 -18.53 3.97
CA VAL A 164 -10.97 -18.29 5.25
C VAL A 164 -9.48 -18.38 4.99
N ASN A 165 -8.75 -17.31 5.30
CA ASN A 165 -7.30 -17.36 5.26
C ASN A 165 -6.80 -18.33 6.33
N LEU A 166 -6.08 -19.36 5.90
CA LEU A 166 -5.33 -20.23 6.80
C LEU A 166 -4.06 -19.48 7.17
N ASP A 167 -4.02 -18.97 8.38
CA ASP A 167 -2.85 -18.31 8.95
C ASP A 167 -2.20 -19.22 9.98
N VAL A 168 -1.03 -18.86 10.48
CA VAL A 168 -0.28 -19.63 11.49
C VAL A 168 -1.13 -19.88 12.74
N ASP A 169 -2.06 -19.01 13.07
CA ASP A 169 -3.01 -19.16 14.17
C ASP A 169 -3.92 -20.39 14.02
N TRP A 170 -4.15 -20.89 12.79
CA TRP A 170 -4.89 -22.12 12.55
C TRP A 170 -4.23 -23.32 13.20
N ILE A 171 -2.89 -23.40 13.18
CA ILE A 171 -2.12 -24.45 13.81
C ILE A 171 -2.39 -24.47 15.31
N TYR A 172 -2.28 -23.30 15.97
CA TYR A 172 -2.52 -23.17 17.42
C TYR A 172 -3.96 -23.51 17.80
N ARG A 173 -4.94 -23.06 17.02
CA ARG A 173 -6.36 -23.33 17.27
C ARG A 173 -6.73 -24.80 17.07
N LYS A 174 -6.11 -25.49 16.12
CA LYS A 174 -6.34 -26.92 15.88
C LYS A 174 -5.54 -27.78 16.87
N ALA A 175 -4.26 -27.50 17.07
CA ALA A 175 -3.42 -28.23 18.01
C ALA A 175 -3.92 -28.06 19.46
N GLY A 176 -4.30 -26.86 19.89
CA GLY A 176 -4.82 -26.60 21.23
C GLY A 176 -6.20 -27.21 21.51
N ARG A 177 -6.92 -27.74 20.51
CA ARG A 177 -8.14 -28.52 20.72
C ARG A 177 -7.90 -30.04 20.78
N GLY A 178 -6.69 -30.47 20.46
CA GLY A 178 -6.28 -31.86 20.48
C GLY A 178 -5.54 -32.26 21.76
N PHE A 179 -5.25 -31.29 22.62
CA PHE A 179 -4.76 -31.45 23.99
C PHE A 179 -5.89 -31.13 24.96
#